data_197b92651485a9ab45bd54b805427538
#
_entry.id   197b92651485a9ab45bd54b805427538
#
_cell.length_a   1.000
_cell.length_b   1.000
_cell.length_c   1.000
_cell.angle_alpha   90.00
_cell.angle_beta   90.00
_cell.angle_gamma   90.00
#
_symmetry.space_group_name_H-M   'P 1'
#
loop_
_entity.id
_entity.type
_entity.pdbx_description
1 polymer ?
#
loop_
_entity_poly.entity_id
_entity_poly.type
_entity_poly.pdbx_seq_one_letter_code
_entity_poly.pdbx_strand_id
1 'polypeptide(L)'
;MNSKEPLVSVIVAAYNQEKFIGRCLRSLLYQTLPQDSYEIIVVNDGSTDRTPYALELFHDAIHTITNDQNRGLPASINKGIMTAKAQYIVRVDADDYVNTNFLNFLHYFLDQNPDIDAVACDYWLFNETEEWLERIDSSLRPIGCGILFRKQQLLDIGMYDETFHYHEDQELRIRFEKKYS
;
A
#
# COMPACT_ATOMS: atom_id res chain seq x y z
N MET A 1 27.92 -6.23 4.95
CA MET A 1 27.37 -5.99 3.61
C MET A 1 26.43 -4.80 3.74
N ASN A 2 26.67 -3.70 3.03
CA ASN A 2 25.69 -2.59 3.02
C ASN A 2 24.45 -3.12 2.30
N SER A 3 23.38 -3.40 3.04
CA SER A 3 22.09 -3.68 2.43
C SER A 3 21.65 -2.41 1.69
N LYS A 4 21.47 -2.52 0.38
CA LYS A 4 20.95 -1.44 -0.43
C LYS A 4 19.56 -1.08 0.13
N GLU A 5 19.28 0.19 0.37
CA GLU A 5 17.94 0.61 0.79
C GLU A 5 16.93 0.30 -0.32
N PRO A 6 15.74 -0.17 0.03
CA PRO A 6 14.70 -0.42 -0.97
C PRO A 6 14.27 0.88 -1.64
N LEU A 7 13.81 0.79 -2.88
CA LEU A 7 13.26 1.93 -3.62
C LEU A 7 11.81 2.20 -3.23
N VAL A 8 11.02 1.12 -3.06
CA VAL A 8 9.59 1.17 -2.76
C VAL A 8 9.28 0.41 -1.48
N SER A 9 8.52 1.03 -0.56
CA SER A 9 7.88 0.34 0.55
C SER A 9 6.39 0.19 0.26
N VAL A 10 5.93 -1.07 0.21
CA VAL A 10 4.52 -1.41 0.08
C VAL A 10 3.92 -1.54 1.48
N ILE A 11 2.88 -0.77 1.77
CA ILE A 11 2.19 -0.79 3.05
C ILE A 11 0.86 -1.53 2.89
N VAL A 12 0.65 -2.56 3.69
CA VAL A 12 -0.59 -3.33 3.74
C VAL A 12 -1.13 -3.30 5.17
N ALA A 13 -2.29 -2.69 5.38
CA ALA A 13 -3.00 -2.78 6.66
C ALA A 13 -3.99 -3.94 6.58
N ALA A 14 -3.99 -4.81 7.60
CA ALA A 14 -4.83 -6.00 7.63
C ALA A 14 -5.58 -6.11 8.96
N TYR A 15 -6.91 -6.15 8.89
CA TYR A 15 -7.77 -6.47 10.03
C TYR A 15 -8.81 -7.51 9.60
N ASN A 16 -8.71 -8.73 10.15
CA ASN A 16 -9.60 -9.86 9.84
C ASN A 16 -9.67 -10.19 8.33
N GLN A 17 -8.51 -10.38 7.71
CA GLN A 17 -8.34 -10.62 6.27
C GLN A 17 -7.86 -12.05 5.94
N GLU A 18 -8.19 -13.04 6.78
CA GLU A 18 -7.72 -14.44 6.61
C GLU A 18 -7.98 -15.03 5.23
N LYS A 19 -9.06 -14.59 4.55
CA LYS A 19 -9.47 -15.09 3.24
C LYS A 19 -8.65 -14.51 2.08
N PHE A 20 -8.20 -13.26 2.20
CA PHE A 20 -7.69 -12.48 1.08
C PHE A 20 -6.19 -12.17 1.17
N ILE A 21 -5.65 -11.99 2.39
CA ILE A 21 -4.28 -11.56 2.61
C ILE A 21 -3.23 -12.44 1.89
N GLY A 22 -3.46 -13.73 1.79
CA GLY A 22 -2.55 -14.64 1.10
C GLY A 22 -2.48 -14.39 -0.41
N ARG A 23 -3.59 -13.97 -1.05
CA ARG A 23 -3.61 -13.60 -2.47
C ARG A 23 -2.89 -12.24 -2.67
N CYS A 24 -3.21 -11.27 -1.84
CA CYS A 24 -2.55 -9.97 -1.81
C CYS A 24 -1.03 -10.12 -1.75
N LEU A 25 -0.51 -10.80 -0.75
CA LEU A 25 0.94 -10.98 -0.54
C LEU A 25 1.60 -11.73 -1.69
N ARG A 26 0.99 -12.80 -2.23
CA ARG A 26 1.54 -13.47 -3.41
C ARG A 26 1.67 -12.53 -4.59
N SER A 27 0.69 -11.68 -4.87
CA SER A 27 0.77 -10.73 -5.97
C SER A 27 1.89 -9.71 -5.80
N LEU A 28 2.15 -9.30 -4.57
CA LEU A 28 3.25 -8.39 -4.22
C LEU A 28 4.63 -9.06 -4.27
N LEU A 29 4.72 -10.34 -3.97
CA LEU A 29 5.98 -11.10 -4.05
C LEU A 29 6.34 -11.51 -5.49
N TYR A 30 5.38 -11.50 -6.41
CA TYR A 30 5.58 -11.82 -7.84
C TYR A 30 5.76 -10.57 -8.73
N GLN A 31 6.38 -9.52 -8.21
CA GLN A 31 6.64 -8.31 -8.99
C GLN A 31 7.86 -8.47 -9.91
N THR A 32 7.84 -7.76 -11.05
CA THR A 32 9.00 -7.67 -11.98
C THR A 32 10.09 -6.72 -11.48
N LEU A 33 9.79 -5.82 -10.55
CA LEU A 33 10.80 -5.07 -9.82
C LEU A 33 11.65 -6.05 -8.99
N PRO A 34 13.00 -5.98 -9.01
CA PRO A 34 13.85 -6.88 -8.24
C PRO A 34 13.48 -6.91 -6.75
N GLN A 35 13.46 -8.09 -6.16
CA GLN A 35 12.99 -8.31 -4.80
C GLN A 35 13.80 -7.58 -3.73
N ASP A 36 15.08 -7.28 -4.00
CA ASP A 36 15.95 -6.46 -3.14
C ASP A 36 15.73 -4.95 -3.31
N SER A 37 14.85 -4.55 -4.24
CA SER A 37 14.52 -3.15 -4.55
C SER A 37 13.21 -2.69 -3.92
N TYR A 38 12.48 -3.55 -3.22
CA TYR A 38 11.29 -3.16 -2.47
C TYR A 38 11.14 -3.96 -1.18
N GLU A 39 10.36 -3.43 -0.26
CA GLU A 39 9.96 -4.12 0.97
C GLU A 39 8.44 -4.13 1.09
N ILE A 40 7.90 -5.15 1.78
CA ILE A 40 6.48 -5.27 2.08
C ILE A 40 6.32 -5.18 3.59
N ILE A 41 5.62 -4.17 4.06
CA ILE A 41 5.32 -3.93 5.47
C ILE A 41 3.84 -4.19 5.68
N VAL A 42 3.52 -5.22 6.47
CA VAL A 42 2.14 -5.57 6.82
C VAL A 42 1.87 -5.13 8.26
N VAL A 43 0.89 -4.28 8.44
CA VAL A 43 0.42 -3.91 9.77
C VAL A 43 -0.85 -4.70 10.08
N ASN A 44 -0.69 -5.74 10.91
CA ASN A 44 -1.81 -6.49 11.46
C ASN A 44 -2.46 -5.67 12.58
N ASP A 45 -3.64 -5.14 12.31
CA ASP A 45 -4.35 -4.20 13.17
C ASP A 45 -5.17 -4.91 14.26
N GLY A 46 -4.54 -5.82 15.00
CA GLY A 46 -5.19 -6.55 16.09
C GLY A 46 -6.24 -7.55 15.60
N SER A 47 -5.97 -8.26 14.49
CA SER A 47 -6.90 -9.28 13.95
C SER A 47 -7.21 -10.38 14.96
N THR A 48 -8.46 -10.82 14.98
CA THR A 48 -8.99 -11.87 15.87
C THR A 48 -9.33 -13.17 15.13
N ASP A 49 -9.25 -13.17 13.79
CA ASP A 49 -9.39 -14.32 12.92
C ASP A 49 -8.04 -15.03 12.68
N ARG A 50 -7.92 -15.81 11.60
CA ARG A 50 -6.68 -16.50 11.23
C ARG A 50 -5.69 -15.65 10.43
N THR A 51 -5.89 -14.35 10.29
CA THR A 51 -4.94 -13.45 9.61
C THR A 51 -3.50 -13.61 10.14
N PRO A 52 -3.23 -13.65 11.47
CA PRO A 52 -1.87 -13.84 11.97
C PRO A 52 -1.20 -15.14 11.48
N TYR A 53 -1.95 -16.24 11.40
CA TYR A 53 -1.43 -17.51 10.87
C TYR A 53 -1.13 -17.43 9.37
N ALA A 54 -1.98 -16.71 8.62
CA ALA A 54 -1.72 -16.50 7.19
C ALA A 54 -0.45 -15.66 6.97
N LEU A 55 -0.19 -14.65 7.79
CA LEU A 55 1.02 -13.82 7.73
C LEU A 55 2.28 -14.61 8.07
N GLU A 56 2.22 -15.53 9.01
CA GLU A 56 3.34 -16.37 9.41
C GLU A 56 3.90 -17.20 8.24
N LEU A 57 3.05 -17.57 7.29
CA LEU A 57 3.50 -18.29 6.08
C LEU A 57 4.42 -17.45 5.17
N PHE A 58 4.48 -16.15 5.38
CA PHE A 58 5.28 -15.21 4.59
C PHE A 58 6.40 -14.53 5.42
N HIS A 59 6.64 -14.95 6.65
CA HIS A 59 7.52 -14.27 7.62
C HIS A 59 8.93 -13.94 7.10
N ASP A 60 9.49 -14.78 6.22
CA ASP A 60 10.81 -14.54 5.61
C ASP A 60 10.81 -13.46 4.51
N ALA A 61 9.63 -13.11 3.99
CA ALA A 61 9.48 -12.26 2.80
C ALA A 61 8.80 -10.91 3.09
N ILE A 62 8.23 -10.74 4.28
CA ILE A 62 7.51 -9.53 4.67
C ILE A 62 7.96 -9.05 6.06
N HIS A 63 7.77 -7.77 6.32
CA HIS A 63 7.93 -7.22 7.67
C HIS A 63 6.55 -7.04 8.31
N THR A 64 6.21 -7.87 9.29
CA THR A 64 4.94 -7.81 10.01
C THR A 64 5.07 -6.98 11.30
N ILE A 65 4.15 -6.03 11.47
CA ILE A 65 3.96 -5.26 12.69
C ILE A 65 2.56 -5.58 13.22
N THR A 66 2.43 -5.92 14.50
CA THR A 66 1.13 -6.22 15.10
C THR A 66 0.73 -5.15 16.12
N ASN A 67 -0.49 -4.65 16.02
CA ASN A 67 -1.13 -3.82 17.02
C ASN A 67 -1.82 -4.71 18.06
N ASP A 68 -1.81 -4.29 19.33
CA ASP A 68 -2.45 -5.03 20.42
C ASP A 68 -3.98 -5.08 20.28
N GLN A 69 -4.55 -4.10 19.56
CA GLN A 69 -5.98 -3.98 19.26
C GLN A 69 -6.17 -3.21 17.94
N ASN A 70 -7.37 -3.27 17.38
CA ASN A 70 -7.72 -2.47 16.21
C ASN A 70 -7.60 -0.97 16.52
N ARG A 71 -6.76 -0.28 15.75
CA ARG A 71 -6.50 1.17 15.80
C ARG A 71 -7.13 1.93 14.65
N GLY A 72 -7.66 1.21 13.67
CA GLY A 72 -8.19 1.75 12.43
C GLY A 72 -7.18 1.85 11.30
N LEU A 73 -7.71 1.93 10.09
CA LEU A 73 -6.93 1.92 8.85
C LEU A 73 -5.90 3.06 8.79
N PRO A 74 -6.24 4.34 9.07
CA PRO A 74 -5.29 5.45 9.03
C PRO A 74 -4.09 5.24 9.96
N ALA A 75 -4.35 4.84 11.21
CA ALA A 75 -3.29 4.62 12.20
C ALA A 75 -2.35 3.47 11.77
N SER A 76 -2.90 2.40 11.21
CA SER A 76 -2.12 1.27 10.73
C SER A 76 -1.28 1.63 9.50
N ILE A 77 -1.83 2.39 8.54
CA ILE A 77 -1.05 2.89 7.39
C ILE A 77 0.06 3.84 7.85
N ASN A 78 -0.24 4.79 8.74
CA ASN A 78 0.76 5.71 9.30
C ASN A 78 1.92 4.97 9.98
N LYS A 79 1.60 3.92 10.75
CA LYS A 79 2.62 3.08 11.39
C LYS A 79 3.52 2.38 10.35
N GLY A 80 2.94 1.92 9.25
CA GLY A 80 3.67 1.37 8.11
C GLY A 80 4.57 2.42 7.46
N ILE A 81 4.06 3.61 7.16
CA ILE A 81 4.81 4.73 6.55
C ILE A 81 6.00 5.13 7.42
N MET A 82 5.81 5.22 8.74
CA MET A 82 6.88 5.57 9.68
C MET A 82 7.97 4.49 9.77
N THR A 83 7.62 3.23 9.56
CA THR A 83 8.55 2.09 9.57
C THR A 83 9.30 1.94 8.24
N ALA A 84 8.71 2.39 7.15
CA ALA A 84 9.22 2.27 5.78
C ALA A 84 10.61 2.87 5.63
N LYS A 85 11.50 2.19 4.90
CA LYS A 85 12.87 2.62 4.62
C LYS A 85 13.00 3.30 3.26
N ALA A 86 12.09 2.97 2.32
CA ALA A 86 12.16 3.46 0.96
C ALA A 86 11.76 4.94 0.83
N GLN A 87 12.21 5.55 -0.26
CA GLN A 87 11.80 6.91 -0.60
C GLN A 87 10.42 6.99 -1.26
N TYR A 88 9.89 5.88 -1.77
CA TYR A 88 8.55 5.79 -2.35
C TYR A 88 7.65 4.88 -1.51
N ILE A 89 6.41 5.30 -1.32
CA ILE A 89 5.40 4.57 -0.54
C ILE A 89 4.19 4.28 -1.43
N VAL A 90 3.71 3.04 -1.39
CA VAL A 90 2.42 2.66 -1.96
C VAL A 90 1.60 1.86 -0.95
N ARG A 91 0.32 2.20 -0.81
CA ARG A 91 -0.66 1.40 -0.08
C ARG A 91 -1.30 0.38 -1.03
N VAL A 92 -1.43 -0.85 -0.56
CA VAL A 92 -2.25 -1.89 -1.20
C VAL A 92 -3.18 -2.47 -0.14
N ASP A 93 -4.48 -2.55 -0.43
CA ASP A 93 -5.46 -3.08 0.53
C ASP A 93 -5.36 -4.60 0.61
N ALA A 94 -5.56 -5.15 1.81
CA ALA A 94 -5.28 -6.56 2.10
C ALA A 94 -6.20 -7.55 1.38
N ASP A 95 -7.32 -7.08 0.86
CA ASP A 95 -8.31 -7.82 0.05
C ASP A 95 -8.12 -7.64 -1.47
N ASP A 96 -7.22 -6.74 -1.87
CA ASP A 96 -6.84 -6.51 -3.26
C ASP A 96 -5.65 -7.37 -3.71
N TYR A 97 -5.37 -7.33 -5.01
CA TYR A 97 -4.14 -7.88 -5.61
C TYR A 97 -3.72 -7.06 -6.82
N VAL A 98 -2.43 -7.11 -7.15
CA VAL A 98 -1.84 -6.23 -8.14
C VAL A 98 -1.23 -7.00 -9.31
N ASN A 99 -1.11 -6.34 -10.47
CA ASN A 99 -0.40 -6.86 -11.64
C ASN A 99 1.09 -7.02 -11.33
N THR A 100 1.75 -7.99 -11.99
CA THR A 100 3.18 -8.26 -11.81
C THR A 100 4.11 -7.10 -12.15
N ASN A 101 3.67 -6.14 -12.95
CA ASN A 101 4.44 -4.95 -13.32
C ASN A 101 4.07 -3.70 -12.49
N PHE A 102 3.17 -3.83 -11.51
CA PHE A 102 2.63 -2.72 -10.76
C PHE A 102 3.71 -1.82 -10.15
N LEU A 103 4.61 -2.39 -9.34
CA LEU A 103 5.68 -1.61 -8.70
C LEU A 103 6.66 -1.04 -9.72
N ASN A 104 7.00 -1.82 -10.74
CA ASN A 104 7.97 -1.40 -11.74
C ASN A 104 7.46 -0.20 -12.55
N PHE A 105 6.21 -0.21 -12.98
CA PHE A 105 5.65 0.91 -13.76
C PHE A 105 5.48 2.17 -12.93
N LEU A 106 4.93 2.07 -11.72
CA LEU A 106 4.74 3.22 -10.87
C LEU A 106 6.08 3.85 -10.46
N HIS A 107 7.04 3.02 -10.05
CA HIS A 107 8.38 3.49 -9.70
C HIS A 107 9.08 4.15 -10.88
N TYR A 108 9.13 3.48 -12.04
CA TYR A 108 9.78 4.01 -13.23
C TYR A 108 9.18 5.36 -13.64
N PHE A 109 7.84 5.47 -13.59
CA PHE A 109 7.17 6.73 -13.94
C PHE A 109 7.58 7.88 -13.03
N LEU A 110 7.52 7.70 -11.70
CA LEU A 110 7.91 8.76 -10.75
C LEU A 110 9.42 9.08 -10.82
N ASP A 111 10.25 8.07 -11.02
CA ASP A 111 11.70 8.26 -11.12
C ASP A 111 12.07 9.13 -12.34
N GLN A 112 11.39 8.93 -13.47
CA GLN A 112 11.62 9.69 -14.71
C GLN A 112 10.90 11.05 -14.74
N ASN A 113 10.03 11.35 -13.79
CA ASN A 113 9.27 12.60 -13.71
C ASN A 113 9.46 13.28 -12.34
N PRO A 114 10.61 13.95 -12.12
CA PRO A 114 10.95 14.52 -10.80
C PRO A 114 10.00 15.63 -10.33
N ASP A 115 9.27 16.25 -11.27
CA ASP A 115 8.29 17.31 -10.98
C ASP A 115 6.91 16.77 -10.55
N ILE A 116 6.73 15.43 -10.59
CA ILE A 116 5.51 14.76 -10.15
C ILE A 116 5.75 14.12 -8.77
N ASP A 117 4.82 14.33 -7.85
CA ASP A 117 4.94 13.90 -6.47
C ASP A 117 4.20 12.58 -6.16
N ALA A 118 3.19 12.24 -6.95
CA ALA A 118 2.44 11.00 -6.82
C ALA A 118 1.95 10.48 -8.19
N VAL A 119 1.78 9.17 -8.31
CA VAL A 119 1.18 8.53 -9.49
C VAL A 119 0.22 7.44 -9.08
N ALA A 120 -0.96 7.42 -9.69
CA ALA A 120 -1.96 6.37 -9.54
C ALA A 120 -2.05 5.52 -10.80
N CYS A 121 -2.47 4.26 -10.65
CA CYS A 121 -2.85 3.42 -11.77
C CYS A 121 -4.36 3.21 -11.81
N ASP A 122 -4.88 2.88 -13.01
CA ASP A 122 -6.24 2.37 -13.15
C ASP A 122 -6.39 1.04 -12.43
N TYR A 123 -7.62 0.71 -12.08
CA TYR A 123 -7.93 -0.52 -11.39
C TYR A 123 -9.14 -1.24 -12.01
N TRP A 124 -9.28 -2.51 -11.67
CA TRP A 124 -10.39 -3.35 -12.09
C TRP A 124 -11.28 -3.69 -10.91
N LEU A 125 -12.59 -3.66 -11.13
CA LEU A 125 -13.55 -4.18 -10.18
C LEU A 125 -13.82 -5.65 -10.50
N PHE A 126 -13.96 -6.46 -9.43
CA PHE A 126 -14.33 -7.86 -9.47
C PHE A 126 -15.56 -8.08 -8.58
N ASN A 127 -16.34 -9.07 -8.90
CA ASN A 127 -17.39 -9.56 -7.99
C ASN A 127 -16.82 -10.63 -7.04
N GLU A 128 -17.67 -11.16 -6.15
CA GLU A 128 -17.29 -12.20 -5.19
C GLU A 128 -16.84 -13.52 -5.85
N THR A 129 -17.19 -13.73 -7.11
CA THR A 129 -16.78 -14.90 -7.92
C THR A 129 -15.53 -14.64 -8.76
N GLU A 130 -14.85 -13.51 -8.53
CA GLU A 130 -13.65 -13.07 -9.26
C GLU A 130 -13.86 -12.85 -10.78
N GLU A 131 -15.10 -12.56 -11.18
CA GLU A 131 -15.39 -12.16 -12.54
C GLU A 131 -15.12 -10.67 -12.72
N TRP A 132 -14.47 -10.34 -13.84
CA TRP A 132 -14.15 -8.97 -14.21
C TRP A 132 -15.43 -8.19 -14.51
N LEU A 133 -15.62 -7.07 -13.82
CA LEU A 133 -16.78 -6.21 -14.01
C LEU A 133 -16.45 -5.00 -14.87
N GLU A 134 -15.53 -4.17 -14.43
CA GLU A 134 -15.25 -2.89 -15.03
C GLU A 134 -13.80 -2.45 -14.79
N ARG A 135 -13.17 -1.83 -15.81
CA ARG A 135 -11.94 -1.07 -15.63
C ARG A 135 -12.30 0.37 -15.25
N ILE A 136 -11.71 0.85 -14.19
CA ILE A 136 -11.93 2.20 -13.69
C ILE A 136 -10.70 3.07 -13.99
N ASP A 137 -10.96 4.21 -14.60
CA ASP A 137 -10.00 5.29 -14.73
C ASP A 137 -9.83 5.97 -13.38
N SER A 138 -8.63 5.86 -12.79
CA SER A 138 -8.33 6.40 -11.47
C SER A 138 -8.39 7.93 -11.40
N SER A 139 -8.28 8.63 -12.53
CA SER A 139 -8.44 10.09 -12.58
C SER A 139 -9.89 10.54 -12.39
N LEU A 140 -10.85 9.69 -12.77
CA LEU A 140 -12.28 9.96 -12.64
C LEU A 140 -12.88 9.42 -11.33
N ARG A 141 -12.39 8.28 -10.89
CA ARG A 141 -12.85 7.60 -9.65
C ARG A 141 -11.64 7.15 -8.83
N PRO A 142 -10.93 8.08 -8.19
CA PRO A 142 -9.74 7.74 -7.41
C PRO A 142 -10.09 6.94 -6.15
N ILE A 143 -9.18 6.05 -5.76
CA ILE A 143 -9.25 5.24 -4.53
C ILE A 143 -7.98 5.44 -3.71
N GLY A 144 -8.01 5.05 -2.44
CA GLY A 144 -6.89 5.23 -1.51
C GLY A 144 -5.73 4.26 -1.71
N CYS A 145 -5.93 3.15 -2.43
CA CYS A 145 -4.87 2.19 -2.73
C CYS A 145 -4.30 2.38 -4.15
N GLY A 146 -3.13 1.81 -4.42
CA GLY A 146 -2.51 1.84 -5.74
C GLY A 146 -1.93 3.19 -6.16
N ILE A 147 -1.75 4.13 -5.23
CA ILE A 147 -1.07 5.40 -5.48
C ILE A 147 0.35 5.32 -4.90
N LEU A 148 1.36 5.52 -5.75
CA LEU A 148 2.75 5.65 -5.31
C LEU A 148 3.06 7.11 -5.03
N PHE A 149 3.51 7.40 -3.82
CA PHE A 149 3.89 8.73 -3.35
C PHE A 149 5.39 8.82 -3.09
N ARG A 150 5.96 10.00 -3.23
CA ARG A 150 7.24 10.29 -2.58
C ARG A 150 7.00 10.36 -1.07
N LYS A 151 7.75 9.59 -0.28
CA LYS A 151 7.56 9.49 1.18
C LYS A 151 7.62 10.85 1.87
N GLN A 152 8.58 11.69 1.46
CA GLN A 152 8.77 13.00 2.09
C GLN A 152 7.52 13.89 1.99
N GLN A 153 6.81 13.84 0.86
CA GLN A 153 5.59 14.61 0.65
C GLN A 153 4.45 14.13 1.56
N LEU A 154 4.33 12.81 1.78
CA LEU A 154 3.37 12.28 2.75
C LEU A 154 3.67 12.74 4.19
N LEU A 155 4.96 12.71 4.58
CA LEU A 155 5.38 13.20 5.90
C LEU A 155 5.09 14.69 6.06
N ASP A 156 5.32 15.46 5.02
CA ASP A 156 5.23 16.92 5.00
C ASP A 156 3.78 17.44 5.11
N ILE A 157 2.79 16.64 4.69
CA ILE A 157 1.37 16.93 4.88
C ILE A 157 0.80 16.31 6.16
N GLY A 158 1.60 15.59 6.94
CA GLY A 158 1.19 14.96 8.20
C GLY A 158 0.56 13.58 8.05
N MET A 159 0.76 12.90 6.90
CA MET A 159 0.25 11.56 6.61
C MET A 159 -1.30 11.47 6.68
N TYR A 160 -1.87 10.31 7.00
CA TYR A 160 -3.32 10.14 7.17
C TYR A 160 -3.80 10.74 8.50
N ASP A 161 -4.94 11.40 8.50
CA ASP A 161 -5.59 11.86 9.74
C ASP A 161 -6.31 10.69 10.42
N GLU A 162 -5.79 10.30 11.59
CA GLU A 162 -6.27 9.13 12.35
C GLU A 162 -7.66 9.33 12.99
N THR A 163 -8.22 10.53 12.91
CA THR A 163 -9.59 10.81 13.38
C THR A 163 -10.66 10.40 12.37
N PHE A 164 -10.27 10.16 11.12
CA PHE A 164 -11.18 9.68 10.07
C PHE A 164 -11.35 8.17 10.14
N HIS A 165 -12.62 7.74 10.21
CA HIS A 165 -12.99 6.32 10.11
C HIS A 165 -13.44 5.91 8.70
N TYR A 166 -13.82 6.89 7.88
CA TYR A 166 -14.20 6.77 6.47
C TYR A 166 -13.70 7.99 5.72
N HIS A 167 -13.45 7.82 4.40
CA HIS A 167 -12.97 8.90 3.51
C HIS A 167 -11.59 9.47 3.89
N GLU A 168 -10.78 8.71 4.60
CA GLU A 168 -9.41 9.06 4.97
C GLU A 168 -8.52 9.32 3.74
N ASP A 169 -8.79 8.62 2.66
CA ASP A 169 -8.11 8.76 1.36
C ASP A 169 -8.48 10.07 0.66
N GLN A 170 -9.77 10.45 0.69
CA GLN A 170 -10.23 11.72 0.11
C GLN A 170 -9.68 12.92 0.89
N GLU A 171 -9.64 12.83 2.21
CA GLU A 171 -9.07 13.85 3.09
C GLU A 171 -7.57 14.03 2.80
N LEU A 172 -6.81 12.93 2.78
CA LEU A 172 -5.39 12.93 2.45
C LEU A 172 -5.14 13.58 1.08
N ARG A 173 -5.91 13.14 0.05
CA ARG A 173 -5.78 13.65 -1.30
C ARG A 173 -6.03 15.14 -1.38
N ILE A 174 -7.07 15.66 -0.74
CA ILE A 174 -7.36 17.11 -0.69
C ILE A 174 -6.19 17.91 -0.10
N ARG A 175 -5.54 17.39 0.95
CA ARG A 175 -4.35 18.06 1.53
C ARG A 175 -3.15 17.93 0.59
N PHE A 176 -2.99 16.78 -0.04
CA PHE A 176 -1.87 16.52 -0.95
C PHE A 176 -1.95 17.42 -2.18
N GLU A 177 -3.07 17.43 -2.90
CA GLU A 177 -3.28 18.20 -4.14
C GLU A 177 -3.26 19.73 -3.94
N LYS A 178 -3.42 20.22 -2.71
CA LYS A 178 -3.22 21.65 -2.39
C LYS A 178 -1.76 22.08 -2.41
N LYS A 179 -0.82 21.15 -2.28
CA LYS A 179 0.59 21.43 -2.09
C LYS A 179 1.49 20.77 -3.15
N TYR A 180 1.07 19.66 -3.70
CA TYR A 180 1.84 18.78 -4.58
C TYR A 180 1.07 18.40 -5.84
N SER A 181 1.76 17.83 -6.85
CA SER A 181 1.20 17.43 -8.15
C SER A 181 1.50 15.96 -8.50
#